data_3088393a3e17f619109b03d5420734a3
#
_entry.id   3088393a3e17f619109b03d5420734a3
#
_cell.length_a   1.000
_cell.length_b   1.000
_cell.length_c   1.000
_cell.angle_alpha   90.00
_cell.angle_beta   90.00
_cell.angle_gamma   90.00
#
_symmetry.space_group_name_H-M   'P 1'
#
loop_
_entity.id
_entity.type
_entity.pdbx_description
1 polymer ?
#
loop_
_entity_poly.entity_id
_entity_poly.type
_entity_poly.pdbx_seq_one_letter_code
_entity_poly.pdbx_strand_id
1 'polypeptide(L)'
;MAITNGYCTLQDVKNALRISDNVDDTLLELAVETASRQIDDHCERVFYQTSGATRYFVPRDSYVCEVDDLVSITSVKTSSAANGTYDVTWATTDYQTEPNNGIAGGISFPVTLLRSVDRYVFPISGGETTVQVIGTYGWSSIPTAIKYATILLSSRLFKRMDSPLGVAGIGDIGVIRVSRIDPDIDALIAPFKKIRMA
;
A
#
# COMPACT_ATOMS: atom_id res chain seq x y z
N MET A 1 3.79 -22.46 4.05
CA MET A 1 2.81 -21.61 3.33
C MET A 1 3.62 -20.71 2.41
N ALA A 2 3.33 -20.63 1.13
CA ALA A 2 4.13 -19.80 0.24
C ALA A 2 3.78 -18.30 0.43
N ILE A 3 4.79 -17.44 0.38
CA ILE A 3 4.61 -15.98 0.39
C ILE A 3 3.86 -15.57 -0.89
N THR A 4 2.70 -14.93 -0.77
CA THR A 4 1.85 -14.56 -1.92
C THR A 4 2.03 -13.08 -2.27
N ASN A 5 1.95 -12.19 -1.30
CA ASN A 5 2.00 -10.74 -1.47
C ASN A 5 2.97 -10.10 -0.47
N GLY A 6 4.02 -10.81 -0.11
CA GLY A 6 5.06 -10.32 0.79
C GLY A 6 5.95 -9.26 0.13
N TYR A 7 6.44 -8.32 0.92
CA TYR A 7 7.29 -7.22 0.46
C TYR A 7 8.78 -7.54 0.53
N CYS A 8 9.14 -8.69 1.09
CA CYS A 8 10.48 -9.28 1.00
C CYS A 8 10.37 -10.79 0.79
N THR A 9 11.47 -11.41 0.43
CA THR A 9 11.55 -12.86 0.24
C THR A 9 11.89 -13.57 1.55
N LEU A 10 11.56 -14.87 1.64
CA LEU A 10 12.04 -15.72 2.72
C LEU A 10 13.56 -15.64 2.89
N GLN A 11 14.31 -15.65 1.78
CA GLN A 11 15.77 -15.59 1.80
C GLN A 11 16.28 -14.26 2.35
N ASP A 12 15.61 -13.13 2.09
CA ASP A 12 15.98 -11.84 2.66
C ASP A 12 15.94 -11.88 4.21
N VAL A 13 14.89 -12.50 4.78
CA VAL A 13 14.75 -12.61 6.24
C VAL A 13 15.71 -13.64 6.83
N LYS A 14 15.91 -14.79 6.18
CA LYS A 14 16.93 -15.79 6.58
C LYS A 14 18.31 -15.17 6.63
N ASN A 15 18.70 -14.40 5.61
CA ASN A 15 19.98 -13.69 5.57
C ASN A 15 20.11 -12.68 6.73
N ALA A 16 19.04 -11.92 7.02
CA ALA A 16 19.04 -10.96 8.12
C ALA A 16 19.18 -11.64 9.50
N LEU A 17 18.57 -12.82 9.67
CA LEU A 17 18.61 -13.61 10.90
C LEU A 17 19.84 -14.56 10.95
N ARG A 18 20.58 -14.70 9.86
CA ARG A 18 21.71 -15.66 9.71
C ARG A 18 21.28 -17.13 9.89
N ILE A 19 20.08 -17.46 9.42
CA ILE A 19 19.51 -18.82 9.41
C ILE A 19 19.87 -19.48 8.07
N SER A 20 20.46 -20.69 8.12
CA SER A 20 20.85 -21.43 6.92
C SER A 20 20.06 -22.72 6.70
N ASP A 21 19.37 -23.23 7.73
CA ASP A 21 18.51 -24.42 7.65
C ASP A 21 17.07 -24.05 7.23
N ASN A 22 16.22 -25.06 7.07
CA ASN A 22 14.83 -24.88 6.61
C ASN A 22 13.78 -25.26 7.68
N VAL A 23 14.19 -25.39 8.92
CA VAL A 23 13.32 -25.84 10.02
C VAL A 23 12.19 -24.83 10.24
N ASP A 24 12.52 -23.55 10.21
CA ASP A 24 11.60 -22.46 10.53
C ASP A 24 10.99 -21.76 9.31
N ASP A 25 11.20 -22.28 8.10
CA ASP A 25 10.77 -21.62 6.86
C ASP A 25 9.30 -21.25 6.87
N THR A 26 8.41 -22.15 7.31
CA THR A 26 6.96 -21.89 7.36
C THR A 26 6.60 -20.75 8.32
N LEU A 27 7.31 -20.64 9.45
CA LEU A 27 7.09 -19.58 10.43
C LEU A 27 7.63 -18.24 9.92
N LEU A 28 8.77 -18.27 9.22
CA LEU A 28 9.35 -17.09 8.59
C LEU A 28 8.46 -16.57 7.45
N GLU A 29 7.90 -17.45 6.62
CA GLU A 29 6.93 -17.07 5.58
C GLU A 29 5.70 -16.40 6.17
N LEU A 30 5.15 -16.96 7.26
CA LEU A 30 4.02 -16.35 7.97
C LEU A 30 4.38 -14.98 8.57
N ALA A 31 5.60 -14.85 9.10
CA ALA A 31 6.08 -13.58 9.63
C ALA A 31 6.20 -12.50 8.52
N VAL A 32 6.67 -12.88 7.31
CA VAL A 32 6.75 -11.97 6.15
C VAL A 32 5.36 -11.50 5.72
N GLU A 33 4.40 -12.42 5.56
CA GLU A 33 3.03 -12.05 5.18
C GLU A 33 2.39 -11.14 6.24
N THR A 34 2.53 -11.48 7.52
CA THR A 34 1.99 -10.69 8.62
C THR A 34 2.62 -9.29 8.68
N ALA A 35 3.95 -9.21 8.54
CA ALA A 35 4.66 -7.93 8.53
C ALA A 35 4.22 -7.05 7.36
N SER A 36 4.05 -7.64 6.16
CA SER A 36 3.59 -6.92 4.98
C SER A 36 2.20 -6.33 5.18
N ARG A 37 1.26 -7.10 5.73
CA ARG A 37 -0.10 -6.60 6.03
C ARG A 37 -0.12 -5.53 7.12
N GLN A 38 0.74 -5.65 8.15
CA GLN A 38 0.87 -4.59 9.16
C GLN A 38 1.39 -3.27 8.56
N ILE A 39 2.29 -3.35 7.59
CA ILE A 39 2.77 -2.17 6.87
C ILE A 39 1.65 -1.57 6.01
N ASP A 40 0.85 -2.39 5.32
CA ASP A 40 -0.31 -1.90 4.57
C ASP A 40 -1.28 -1.13 5.46
N ASP A 41 -1.67 -1.73 6.59
CA ASP A 41 -2.58 -1.12 7.55
C ASP A 41 -2.02 0.21 8.09
N HIS A 42 -0.71 0.25 8.36
CA HIS A 42 -0.07 1.44 8.89
C HIS A 42 0.10 2.56 7.87
N CYS A 43 0.33 2.21 6.60
CA CYS A 43 0.45 3.16 5.50
C CYS A 43 -0.90 3.50 4.85
N GLU A 44 -1.96 2.74 5.13
CA GLU A 44 -3.25 2.76 4.43
C GLU A 44 -3.07 2.61 2.90
N ARG A 45 -2.09 1.78 2.50
CA ARG A 45 -1.70 1.53 1.11
C ARG A 45 -1.34 0.07 0.91
N VAL A 46 -1.48 -0.39 -0.32
CA VAL A 46 -1.06 -1.72 -0.76
C VAL A 46 0.07 -1.56 -1.76
N PHE A 47 1.22 -2.20 -1.48
CA PHE A 47 2.41 -2.05 -2.32
C PHE A 47 2.57 -3.15 -3.37
N TYR A 48 1.83 -4.26 -3.29
CA TYR A 48 1.81 -5.27 -4.36
C TYR A 48 0.85 -4.87 -5.47
N GLN A 49 1.07 -5.41 -6.67
CA GLN A 49 0.25 -5.11 -7.84
C GLN A 49 -0.97 -6.02 -7.96
N THR A 50 -2.08 -5.44 -8.41
CA THR A 50 -3.28 -6.16 -8.86
C THR A 50 -3.61 -5.68 -10.27
N SER A 51 -3.35 -6.53 -11.26
CA SER A 51 -3.55 -6.18 -12.68
C SER A 51 -4.99 -6.37 -13.12
N GLY A 52 -5.45 -5.51 -14.02
CA GLY A 52 -6.77 -5.62 -14.67
C GLY A 52 -7.95 -5.48 -13.72
N ALA A 53 -7.75 -4.91 -12.53
CA ALA A 53 -8.82 -4.74 -11.56
C ALA A 53 -9.73 -3.57 -11.93
N THR A 54 -11.03 -3.77 -11.69
CA THR A 54 -12.04 -2.71 -11.81
C THR A 54 -12.36 -2.18 -10.42
N ARG A 55 -12.26 -0.88 -10.24
CA ARG A 55 -12.64 -0.20 -8.98
C ARG A 55 -13.56 0.97 -9.26
N TYR A 56 -14.35 1.32 -8.24
CA TYR A 56 -15.37 2.35 -8.31
C TYR A 56 -15.08 3.41 -7.28
N PHE A 57 -15.24 4.68 -7.68
CA PHE A 57 -14.87 5.82 -6.85
C PHE A 57 -15.99 6.85 -6.79
N VAL A 58 -16.05 7.53 -5.65
CA VAL A 58 -16.87 8.73 -5.45
C VAL A 58 -15.96 9.92 -5.72
N PRO A 59 -16.23 10.76 -6.72
CA PRO A 59 -15.44 11.96 -6.94
C PRO A 59 -15.53 12.89 -5.74
N ARG A 60 -14.41 13.54 -5.40
CA ARG A 60 -14.38 14.55 -4.34
C ARG A 60 -15.16 15.81 -4.72
N ASP A 61 -15.01 16.23 -5.96
CA ASP A 61 -15.73 17.33 -6.61
C ASP A 61 -15.82 17.09 -8.11
N SER A 62 -16.45 18.03 -8.83
CA SER A 62 -16.66 17.89 -10.29
C SER A 62 -15.36 17.83 -11.11
N TYR A 63 -14.24 18.19 -10.54
CA TYR A 63 -12.95 18.23 -11.24
C TYR A 63 -11.92 17.25 -10.71
N VAL A 64 -12.15 16.67 -9.53
CA VAL A 64 -11.16 15.83 -8.85
C VAL A 64 -11.79 14.53 -8.37
N CYS A 65 -11.19 13.43 -8.77
CA CYS A 65 -11.50 12.09 -8.29
C CYS A 65 -10.25 11.47 -7.66
N GLU A 66 -10.30 11.23 -6.35
CA GLU A 66 -9.27 10.46 -5.66
C GLU A 66 -9.44 8.99 -5.99
N VAL A 67 -8.34 8.32 -6.28
CA VAL A 67 -8.29 6.90 -6.62
C VAL A 67 -7.28 6.19 -5.74
N ASP A 68 -7.37 4.87 -5.69
CA ASP A 68 -6.32 4.07 -5.08
C ASP A 68 -5.04 4.12 -5.92
N ASP A 69 -3.92 3.75 -5.30
CA ASP A 69 -2.62 3.73 -5.98
C ASP A 69 -2.69 3.00 -7.32
N LEU A 70 -2.49 3.71 -8.43
CA LEU A 70 -2.57 3.21 -9.80
C LEU A 70 -1.20 3.25 -10.46
N VAL A 71 -0.76 2.12 -11.00
CA VAL A 71 0.43 2.00 -11.85
C VAL A 71 0.11 2.35 -13.30
N SER A 72 -1.05 1.88 -13.77
CA SER A 72 -1.51 2.14 -15.14
C SER A 72 -3.02 2.16 -15.22
N ILE A 73 -3.55 2.95 -16.14
CA ILE A 73 -4.99 3.10 -16.42
C ILE A 73 -5.28 2.47 -17.77
N THR A 74 -6.22 1.54 -17.79
CA THR A 74 -6.73 0.93 -19.03
C THR A 74 -7.97 1.67 -19.52
N SER A 75 -8.86 2.05 -18.61
CA SER A 75 -10.11 2.74 -18.96
C SER A 75 -10.62 3.55 -17.78
N VAL A 76 -11.13 4.73 -18.05
CA VAL A 76 -11.92 5.56 -17.13
C VAL A 76 -13.30 5.72 -17.71
N LYS A 77 -14.32 5.44 -16.90
CA LYS A 77 -15.72 5.62 -17.29
C LYS A 77 -16.50 6.32 -16.20
N THR A 78 -17.53 7.06 -16.59
CA THR A 78 -18.43 7.71 -15.65
C THR A 78 -19.89 7.30 -15.87
N SER A 79 -20.67 7.32 -14.81
CA SER A 79 -22.11 7.08 -14.81
C SER A 79 -22.84 8.42 -14.88
N SER A 80 -23.42 8.76 -16.03
CA SER A 80 -24.12 10.03 -16.21
C SER A 80 -25.39 10.15 -15.37
N ALA A 81 -26.04 9.01 -15.11
CA ALA A 81 -27.29 8.94 -14.36
C ALA A 81 -27.12 8.49 -12.90
N ALA A 82 -25.88 8.24 -12.44
CA ALA A 82 -25.55 7.71 -11.10
C ALA A 82 -26.35 6.44 -10.72
N ASN A 83 -26.66 5.60 -11.70
CA ASN A 83 -27.50 4.39 -11.55
C ASN A 83 -26.69 3.08 -11.59
N GLY A 84 -25.35 3.18 -11.46
CA GLY A 84 -24.43 2.04 -11.55
C GLY A 84 -24.11 1.61 -12.99
N THR A 85 -24.64 2.29 -14.00
CA THR A 85 -24.27 2.07 -15.41
C THR A 85 -23.20 3.10 -15.81
N TYR A 86 -22.03 2.63 -16.21
CA TYR A 86 -20.89 3.48 -16.60
C TYR A 86 -20.87 3.61 -18.13
N ASP A 87 -21.66 4.55 -18.63
CA ASP A 87 -22.00 4.73 -20.03
C ASP A 87 -21.06 5.68 -20.78
N VAL A 88 -20.38 6.60 -20.09
CA VAL A 88 -19.48 7.57 -20.70
C VAL A 88 -18.03 7.11 -20.52
N THR A 89 -17.35 6.83 -21.63
CA THR A 89 -15.92 6.49 -21.64
C THR A 89 -15.08 7.75 -21.87
N TRP A 90 -14.07 7.97 -21.03
CA TRP A 90 -13.16 9.11 -21.13
C TRP A 90 -11.92 8.74 -21.95
N ALA A 91 -11.49 9.62 -22.84
CA ALA A 91 -10.21 9.52 -23.50
C ALA A 91 -9.07 9.94 -22.54
N THR A 92 -7.85 9.55 -22.84
CA THR A 92 -6.67 9.94 -22.04
C THR A 92 -6.39 11.44 -22.04
N THR A 93 -6.98 12.19 -22.99
CA THR A 93 -6.94 13.65 -23.08
C THR A 93 -7.94 14.36 -22.19
N ASP A 94 -8.93 13.64 -21.68
CA ASP A 94 -10.06 14.20 -20.93
C ASP A 94 -9.75 14.35 -19.44
N TYR A 95 -8.63 13.77 -18.99
CA TYR A 95 -8.15 13.85 -17.62
C TYR A 95 -6.63 13.91 -17.56
N GLN A 96 -6.12 14.42 -16.44
CA GLN A 96 -4.71 14.38 -16.03
C GLN A 96 -4.56 13.51 -14.80
N THR A 97 -3.39 12.93 -14.63
CA THR A 97 -3.04 12.08 -13.49
C THR A 97 -2.12 12.83 -12.54
N GLU A 98 -2.35 12.68 -11.23
CA GLU A 98 -1.47 13.24 -10.20
C GLU A 98 -0.98 12.11 -9.27
N PRO A 99 0.30 12.17 -8.78
CA PRO A 99 1.26 13.27 -8.96
C PRO A 99 1.76 13.40 -10.40
N ASN A 100 1.97 14.64 -10.84
CA ASN A 100 2.47 14.92 -12.18
C ASN A 100 3.79 14.19 -12.41
N ASN A 101 3.94 13.55 -13.57
CA ASN A 101 5.10 12.73 -13.95
C ASN A 101 5.37 11.52 -13.03
N GLY A 102 4.42 11.12 -12.19
CA GLY A 102 4.59 9.99 -11.27
C GLY A 102 5.66 10.22 -10.19
N ILE A 103 5.93 11.46 -9.80
CA ILE A 103 6.94 11.80 -8.80
C ILE A 103 6.31 12.66 -7.70
N ALA A 104 6.45 12.22 -6.46
CA ALA A 104 6.09 12.97 -5.26
C ALA A 104 7.26 12.94 -4.26
N GLY A 105 7.70 14.12 -3.77
CA GLY A 105 8.81 14.21 -2.83
C GLY A 105 10.14 13.63 -3.33
N GLY A 106 10.36 13.61 -4.65
CA GLY A 106 11.55 13.00 -5.26
C GLY A 106 11.52 11.47 -5.38
N ILE A 107 10.41 10.84 -5.04
CA ILE A 107 10.20 9.39 -5.10
C ILE A 107 9.19 9.08 -6.22
N SER A 108 9.40 7.98 -6.97
CA SER A 108 8.39 7.46 -7.89
C SER A 108 7.16 7.03 -7.12
N PHE A 109 6.02 7.64 -7.47
CA PHE A 109 4.75 7.43 -6.78
C PHE A 109 3.68 7.00 -7.77
N PRO A 110 2.77 6.09 -7.40
CA PRO A 110 1.62 5.74 -8.23
C PRO A 110 0.67 6.94 -8.38
N VAL A 111 -0.17 6.88 -9.38
CA VAL A 111 -1.27 7.85 -9.56
C VAL A 111 -2.27 7.66 -8.43
N THR A 112 -2.63 8.75 -7.77
CA THR A 112 -3.59 8.76 -6.65
C THR A 112 -4.79 9.68 -6.88
N LEU A 113 -4.75 10.44 -7.99
CA LEU A 113 -5.78 11.41 -8.28
C LEU A 113 -5.95 11.57 -9.79
N LEU A 114 -7.19 11.66 -10.24
CA LEU A 114 -7.56 12.05 -11.58
C LEU A 114 -8.16 13.45 -11.54
N ARG A 115 -7.66 14.33 -12.41
CA ARG A 115 -8.19 15.68 -12.59
C ARG A 115 -8.82 15.78 -13.96
N SER A 116 -10.07 16.20 -14.04
CA SER A 116 -10.73 16.44 -15.32
C SER A 116 -10.14 17.64 -16.05
N VAL A 117 -10.17 17.59 -17.37
CA VAL A 117 -9.61 18.62 -18.25
C VAL A 117 -10.73 19.22 -19.10
N ASP A 118 -10.62 20.52 -19.36
CA ASP A 118 -11.53 21.30 -20.21
C ASP A 118 -12.99 21.24 -19.73
N ARG A 119 -13.92 20.85 -20.59
CA ARG A 119 -15.34 20.76 -20.31
C ARG A 119 -15.79 19.47 -19.61
N TYR A 120 -14.88 18.53 -19.43
CA TYR A 120 -15.21 17.27 -18.76
C TYR A 120 -15.35 17.49 -17.26
N VAL A 121 -16.39 16.88 -16.69
CA VAL A 121 -16.65 16.95 -15.23
C VAL A 121 -17.05 15.57 -14.72
N PHE A 122 -16.59 15.24 -13.54
CA PHE A 122 -17.05 14.03 -12.84
C PHE A 122 -18.47 14.25 -12.33
N PRO A 123 -19.40 13.32 -12.61
CA PRO A 123 -20.76 13.42 -12.06
C PRO A 123 -20.75 13.30 -10.53
N ILE A 124 -21.37 14.23 -9.85
CA ILE A 124 -21.55 14.24 -8.38
C ILE A 124 -22.98 13.81 -8.07
N SER A 125 -23.12 12.78 -7.24
CA SER A 125 -24.42 12.28 -6.83
C SER A 125 -24.36 11.75 -5.40
N GLY A 126 -24.61 12.62 -4.41
CA GLY A 126 -24.93 12.27 -3.03
C GLY A 126 -24.04 11.26 -2.30
N GLY A 127 -22.81 11.01 -2.80
CA GLY A 127 -21.90 9.99 -2.24
C GLY A 127 -21.92 8.66 -3.00
N GLU A 128 -22.65 8.57 -4.10
CA GLU A 128 -22.64 7.37 -4.95
C GLU A 128 -21.37 7.28 -5.79
N THR A 129 -20.96 6.05 -6.09
CA THR A 129 -19.82 5.80 -6.98
C THR A 129 -20.21 6.11 -8.43
N THR A 130 -19.70 7.19 -8.97
CA THR A 130 -19.97 7.61 -10.35
C THR A 130 -18.80 7.46 -11.30
N VAL A 131 -17.63 7.05 -10.79
CA VAL A 131 -16.41 6.84 -11.57
C VAL A 131 -15.98 5.39 -11.48
N GLN A 132 -15.76 4.75 -12.62
CA GLN A 132 -15.17 3.43 -12.77
C GLN A 132 -13.80 3.55 -13.39
N VAL A 133 -12.80 2.94 -12.78
CA VAL A 133 -11.44 2.86 -13.32
C VAL A 133 -11.02 1.41 -13.43
N ILE A 134 -10.56 1.03 -14.62
CA ILE A 134 -9.96 -0.27 -14.90
C ILE A 134 -8.46 -0.04 -15.09
N GLY A 135 -7.63 -0.78 -14.35
CA GLY A 135 -6.20 -0.58 -14.43
C GLY A 135 -5.40 -1.57 -13.58
N THR A 136 -4.11 -1.29 -13.44
CA THR A 136 -3.22 -2.00 -12.53
C THR A 136 -3.04 -1.16 -11.28
N TYR A 137 -3.49 -1.69 -10.16
CA TYR A 137 -3.41 -1.04 -8.85
C TYR A 137 -2.17 -1.50 -8.08
N GLY A 138 -1.72 -0.66 -7.14
CA GLY A 138 -0.53 -0.88 -6.32
C GLY A 138 0.66 -0.03 -6.78
N TRP A 139 1.87 -0.54 -6.61
CA TRP A 139 3.12 0.14 -6.93
C TRP A 139 3.87 -0.59 -8.04
N SER A 140 4.57 0.13 -8.91
CA SER A 140 5.35 -0.45 -10.02
C SER A 140 6.47 -1.38 -9.51
N SER A 141 7.01 -1.08 -8.34
CA SER A 141 7.95 -1.92 -7.60
C SER A 141 7.84 -1.59 -6.11
N ILE A 142 8.14 -2.58 -5.27
CA ILE A 142 8.17 -2.38 -3.82
C ILE A 142 9.33 -1.44 -3.46
N PRO A 143 9.07 -0.26 -2.83
CA PRO A 143 10.13 0.65 -2.43
C PRO A 143 11.13 -0.02 -1.49
N THR A 144 12.43 0.29 -1.64
CA THR A 144 13.49 -0.31 -0.82
C THR A 144 13.26 -0.11 0.68
N ALA A 145 12.73 1.06 1.08
CA ALA A 145 12.40 1.34 2.47
C ALA A 145 11.29 0.42 3.01
N ILE A 146 10.26 0.15 2.21
CA ILE A 146 9.18 -0.80 2.54
C ILE A 146 9.73 -2.22 2.65
N LYS A 147 10.56 -2.64 1.67
CA LYS A 147 11.24 -3.94 1.73
C LYS A 147 12.05 -4.08 3.02
N TYR A 148 12.85 -3.09 3.35
CA TYR A 148 13.71 -3.12 4.54
C TYR A 148 12.88 -3.11 5.84
N ALA A 149 11.86 -2.27 5.92
CA ALA A 149 10.92 -2.26 7.05
C ALA A 149 10.26 -3.63 7.25
N THR A 150 9.88 -4.30 6.14
CA THR A 150 9.31 -5.66 6.19
C THR A 150 10.30 -6.67 6.76
N ILE A 151 11.57 -6.63 6.34
CA ILE A 151 12.61 -7.52 6.87
C ILE A 151 12.79 -7.32 8.37
N LEU A 152 12.87 -6.07 8.83
CA LEU A 152 13.01 -5.76 10.26
C LEU A 152 11.80 -6.25 11.06
N LEU A 153 10.59 -5.96 10.57
CA LEU A 153 9.36 -6.34 11.25
C LEU A 153 9.17 -7.86 11.28
N SER A 154 9.43 -8.55 10.16
CA SER A 154 9.37 -10.02 10.08
C SER A 154 10.35 -10.68 11.05
N SER A 155 11.60 -10.18 11.10
CA SER A 155 12.62 -10.68 12.02
C SER A 155 12.21 -10.48 13.48
N ARG A 156 11.56 -9.36 13.79
CA ARG A 156 11.03 -9.06 15.11
C ARG A 156 9.86 -9.97 15.49
N LEU A 157 8.91 -10.18 14.58
CA LEU A 157 7.76 -11.07 14.80
C LEU A 157 8.23 -12.50 15.02
N PHE A 158 9.19 -12.99 14.24
CA PHE A 158 9.76 -14.32 14.41
C PHE A 158 10.41 -14.48 15.79
N LYS A 159 11.30 -13.57 16.19
CA LYS A 159 11.97 -13.63 17.49
C LYS A 159 11.00 -13.53 18.69
N ARG A 160 9.84 -12.90 18.52
CA ARG A 160 8.82 -12.80 19.58
C ARG A 160 8.10 -14.11 19.84
N MET A 161 8.11 -15.07 18.93
CA MET A 161 7.51 -16.39 19.16
C MET A 161 8.26 -17.16 20.27
N ASP A 162 9.56 -16.97 20.36
CA ASP A 162 10.38 -17.59 21.41
C ASP A 162 10.34 -16.82 22.76
N SER A 163 9.77 -15.61 22.76
CA SER A 163 9.66 -14.77 23.97
C SER A 163 8.23 -14.25 24.16
N PRO A 164 7.28 -15.12 24.53
CA PRO A 164 5.84 -14.80 24.52
C PRO A 164 5.42 -13.70 25.48
N LEU A 165 6.21 -13.37 26.49
CA LEU A 165 5.86 -12.36 27.50
C LEU A 165 6.31 -10.93 27.16
N GLY A 166 6.96 -10.71 26.00
CA GLY A 166 7.40 -9.37 25.59
C GLY A 166 8.39 -8.69 26.53
N VAL A 167 8.98 -9.46 27.43
CA VAL A 167 9.95 -9.01 28.42
C VAL A 167 11.29 -9.60 28.03
N ALA A 168 12.19 -8.80 27.50
CA ALA A 168 13.60 -9.13 27.48
C ALA A 168 14.11 -8.93 28.92
N GLY A 169 13.98 -9.98 29.73
CA GLY A 169 14.51 -9.98 31.07
C GLY A 169 16.02 -10.08 31.01
N ILE A 170 16.72 -8.98 31.22
CA ILE A 170 18.09 -8.98 31.65
C ILE A 170 18.03 -8.48 33.09
N GLY A 171 18.48 -9.33 34.02
CA GLY A 171 18.49 -9.03 35.42
C GLY A 171 19.05 -7.65 35.72
N ASP A 172 18.57 -7.05 36.77
CA ASP A 172 19.05 -5.85 37.48
C ASP A 172 18.93 -4.47 36.75
N ILE A 173 18.52 -4.35 35.49
CA ILE A 173 18.45 -3.04 34.83
C ILE A 173 17.03 -2.74 34.28
N GLY A 174 16.00 -2.96 35.08
CA GLY A 174 14.66 -2.47 34.77
C GLY A 174 13.97 -3.08 33.55
N VAL A 175 12.65 -3.11 33.56
CA VAL A 175 11.79 -3.59 32.46
C VAL A 175 11.84 -2.60 31.31
N ILE A 176 12.48 -2.94 30.22
CA ILE A 176 12.41 -2.16 28.96
C ILE A 176 11.08 -2.50 28.30
N ARG A 177 10.12 -1.59 28.34
CA ARG A 177 8.90 -1.68 27.53
C ARG A 177 9.25 -1.51 26.06
N VAL A 178 9.10 -2.58 25.29
CA VAL A 178 9.21 -2.50 23.83
C VAL A 178 8.00 -1.71 23.29
N SER A 179 8.25 -0.58 22.63
CA SER A 179 7.22 0.22 21.97
C SER A 179 6.36 -0.64 21.04
N ARG A 180 5.07 -0.29 20.87
CA ARG A 180 4.15 -0.96 19.95
C ARG A 180 4.66 -0.92 18.50
N ILE A 181 5.27 0.18 18.11
CA ILE A 181 5.89 0.39 16.79
C ILE A 181 7.35 0.73 17.04
N ASP A 182 8.22 0.08 16.29
CA ASP A 182 9.64 0.38 16.28
C ASP A 182 9.87 1.74 15.62
N PRO A 183 10.52 2.72 16.29
CA PRO A 183 10.76 4.03 15.72
C PRO A 183 11.50 3.98 14.38
N ASP A 184 12.40 3.02 14.19
CA ASP A 184 13.16 2.88 12.95
C ASP A 184 12.25 2.42 11.81
N ILE A 185 11.34 1.49 12.08
CA ILE A 185 10.33 1.04 11.11
C ILE A 185 9.38 2.19 10.78
N ASP A 186 8.89 2.92 11.79
CA ASP A 186 8.01 4.06 11.59
C ASP A 186 8.67 5.14 10.72
N ALA A 187 9.94 5.45 10.96
CA ALA A 187 10.70 6.41 10.16
C ALA A 187 10.84 5.97 8.69
N LEU A 188 11.03 4.66 8.43
CA LEU A 188 11.14 4.11 7.07
C LEU A 188 9.83 4.19 6.30
N ILE A 189 8.69 3.95 6.96
CA ILE A 189 7.38 3.89 6.30
C ILE A 189 6.64 5.23 6.31
N ALA A 190 7.04 6.20 7.15
CA ALA A 190 6.40 7.50 7.26
C ALA A 190 6.18 8.24 5.93
N PRO A 191 7.15 8.26 4.97
CA PRO A 191 6.96 8.93 3.69
C PRO A 191 5.87 8.30 2.80
N PHE A 192 5.45 7.07 3.11
CA PHE A 192 4.49 6.30 2.32
C PHE A 192 3.07 6.30 2.92
N LYS A 193 2.88 6.88 4.09
CA LYS A 193 1.55 6.98 4.71
C LYS A 193 0.60 7.81 3.86
N LYS A 194 -0.63 7.32 3.70
CA LYS A 194 -1.69 8.07 3.01
C LYS A 194 -2.12 9.23 3.89
N ILE A 195 -1.95 10.45 3.39
CA ILE A 195 -2.45 11.65 4.08
C ILE A 195 -3.91 11.79 3.72
N ARG A 196 -4.80 11.58 4.67
CA ARG A 196 -6.21 11.94 4.51
C ARG A 196 -6.34 13.43 4.79
N MET A 197 -6.72 14.18 3.77
CA MET A 197 -7.18 15.55 3.99
C MET A 197 -8.61 15.47 4.55
N ALA A 198 -8.78 16.01 5.76
CA ALA A 198 -10.07 16.09 6.41
C ALA A 198 -10.99 17.12 5.73
#